data_5bd0070dc74297d085b65f099fa4340f
#
_entry.id   5bd0070dc74297d085b65f099fa4340f
#
_cell.length_a   1.000
_cell.length_b   1.000
_cell.length_c   1.000
_cell.angle_alpha   90.00
_cell.angle_beta   90.00
_cell.angle_gamma   90.00
#
_symmetry.space_group_name_H-M   'P 1'
#
loop_
_entity.id
_entity.type
_entity.pdbx_description
1 polymer ?
#
loop_
_entity_poly.entity_id
_entity_poly.type
_entity_poly.pdbx_seq_one_letter_code
_entity_poly.pdbx_strand_id
1 'polypeptide(L)'
;NMATLFVDKIDPQSGTSLTIGSSGDTITIPSGATITNSGTANNFGGANTPNFFVTANTSQNIANATTTIVPYNTVVYDTASAFGSNGFTVPSGQGGKYYFFARLMGQFWDASGEYADLSIFEGSTQKIVKRNGGYNAGGDFSNEITGVVNVSAGTLITIKIYHTMGQARGFDTNTNFTYFGGFKIIE
;
A
#
# COMPACT_ATOMS: atom_id res chain seq x y z
N ASN A 1 11.36 -15.75 -43.88
CA ASN A 1 10.01 -16.00 -44.40
C ASN A 1 9.04 -15.97 -43.23
N MET A 2 8.07 -15.05 -43.26
CA MET A 2 6.96 -15.09 -42.33
C MET A 2 5.88 -15.99 -42.92
N ALA A 3 5.47 -17.01 -42.16
CA ALA A 3 4.31 -17.82 -42.49
C ALA A 3 3.06 -17.19 -41.88
N THR A 4 1.99 -17.12 -42.63
CA THR A 4 0.69 -16.61 -42.14
C THR A 4 -0.30 -17.75 -42.16
N LEU A 5 -0.96 -17.99 -41.02
CA LEU A 5 -2.03 -18.97 -40.92
C LEU A 5 -3.37 -18.25 -40.97
N PHE A 6 -4.21 -18.60 -41.95
CA PHE A 6 -5.58 -18.09 -42.07
C PHE A 6 -6.54 -19.18 -41.63
N VAL A 7 -7.20 -19.00 -40.50
CA VAL A 7 -8.17 -19.96 -39.94
C VAL A 7 -9.30 -19.21 -39.23
N ASP A 8 -10.51 -19.75 -39.33
CA ASP A 8 -11.66 -19.17 -38.61
C ASP A 8 -11.75 -19.68 -37.16
N LYS A 9 -11.15 -20.85 -36.87
CA LYS A 9 -11.14 -21.46 -35.54
C LYS A 9 -9.87 -22.28 -35.32
N ILE A 10 -9.34 -22.24 -34.12
CA ILE A 10 -8.25 -23.10 -33.67
C ILE A 10 -8.74 -23.89 -32.47
N ASP A 11 -8.84 -25.21 -32.60
CA ASP A 11 -9.18 -26.13 -31.51
C ASP A 11 -8.03 -27.09 -31.24
N PRO A 12 -7.90 -27.61 -30.02
CA PRO A 12 -6.94 -28.66 -29.74
C PRO A 12 -7.33 -29.93 -30.54
N GLN A 13 -6.34 -30.59 -31.16
CA GLN A 13 -6.56 -31.82 -31.90
C GLN A 13 -7.09 -32.96 -31.01
N SER A 14 -6.69 -32.99 -29.76
CA SER A 14 -7.13 -33.92 -28.74
C SER A 14 -7.07 -33.27 -27.36
N GLY A 15 -7.92 -33.73 -26.43
CA GLY A 15 -8.00 -33.12 -25.10
C GLY A 15 -8.69 -31.76 -25.10
N THR A 16 -8.44 -30.95 -24.07
CA THR A 16 -9.12 -29.68 -23.81
C THR A 16 -8.17 -28.48 -23.73
N SER A 17 -6.86 -28.66 -23.99
CA SER A 17 -5.85 -27.62 -23.89
C SER A 17 -5.27 -27.27 -25.24
N LEU A 18 -5.24 -25.97 -25.55
CA LEU A 18 -4.50 -25.41 -26.68
C LEU A 18 -3.35 -24.57 -26.11
N THR A 19 -2.12 -24.92 -26.44
CA THR A 19 -0.93 -24.13 -26.07
C THR A 19 -0.52 -23.29 -27.28
N ILE A 20 -0.39 -21.98 -27.05
CA ILE A 20 0.09 -21.02 -28.06
C ILE A 20 1.41 -20.43 -27.55
N GLY A 21 2.49 -20.68 -28.29
CA GLY A 21 3.84 -20.27 -27.93
C GLY A 21 4.53 -21.19 -26.92
N SER A 22 5.80 -20.96 -26.71
CA SER A 22 6.69 -21.61 -25.77
C SER A 22 7.28 -20.62 -24.77
N SER A 23 8.02 -21.09 -23.77
CA SER A 23 8.70 -20.20 -22.82
C SER A 23 9.62 -19.21 -23.56
N GLY A 24 9.41 -17.91 -23.32
CA GLY A 24 10.14 -16.83 -23.97
C GLY A 24 9.45 -16.24 -25.21
N ASP A 25 8.42 -16.88 -25.73
CA ASP A 25 7.67 -16.34 -26.88
C ASP A 25 6.77 -15.17 -26.47
N THR A 26 6.55 -14.23 -27.40
CA THR A 26 5.62 -13.11 -27.25
C THR A 26 4.42 -13.31 -28.16
N ILE A 27 3.22 -13.25 -27.60
CA ILE A 27 1.96 -13.18 -28.34
C ILE A 27 1.54 -11.72 -28.43
N THR A 28 1.58 -11.15 -29.63
CA THR A 28 1.20 -9.75 -29.86
C THR A 28 -0.23 -9.66 -30.35
N ILE A 29 -1.06 -8.93 -29.64
CA ILE A 29 -2.40 -8.52 -30.08
C ILE A 29 -2.25 -7.11 -30.63
N PRO A 30 -2.42 -6.88 -31.93
CA PRO A 30 -2.20 -5.58 -32.53
C PRO A 30 -3.29 -4.57 -32.13
N SER A 31 -2.98 -3.28 -32.30
CA SER A 31 -3.94 -2.20 -32.05
C SER A 31 -5.23 -2.39 -32.87
N GLY A 32 -6.36 -2.22 -32.24
CA GLY A 32 -7.69 -2.45 -32.83
C GLY A 32 -8.21 -3.89 -32.78
N ALA A 33 -7.36 -4.86 -32.42
CA ALA A 33 -7.82 -6.22 -32.16
C ALA A 33 -8.33 -6.37 -30.72
N THR A 34 -9.30 -7.25 -30.51
CA THR A 34 -9.95 -7.50 -29.20
C THR A 34 -9.81 -8.96 -28.82
N ILE A 35 -9.48 -9.24 -27.58
CA ILE A 35 -9.62 -10.56 -26.96
C ILE A 35 -10.90 -10.57 -26.16
N THR A 36 -11.87 -11.42 -26.54
CA THR A 36 -13.09 -11.65 -25.76
C THR A 36 -12.92 -12.96 -24.98
N ASN A 37 -12.86 -12.86 -23.66
CA ASN A 37 -12.84 -14.02 -22.78
C ASN A 37 -14.21 -14.20 -22.12
N SER A 38 -14.93 -15.27 -22.46
CA SER A 38 -16.20 -15.63 -21.83
C SER A 38 -16.07 -16.70 -20.75
N GLY A 39 -14.85 -17.19 -20.51
CA GLY A 39 -14.53 -18.16 -19.48
C GLY A 39 -13.76 -17.56 -18.30
N THR A 40 -13.15 -18.42 -17.49
CA THR A 40 -12.28 -17.99 -16.40
C THR A 40 -10.90 -17.62 -16.95
N ALA A 41 -10.42 -16.40 -16.64
CA ALA A 41 -9.08 -15.96 -16.97
C ALA A 41 -8.15 -16.18 -15.76
N ASN A 42 -7.26 -17.17 -15.84
CA ASN A 42 -6.23 -17.37 -14.82
C ASN A 42 -4.96 -16.62 -15.21
N ASN A 43 -4.43 -15.79 -14.31
CA ASN A 43 -3.22 -14.97 -14.53
C ASN A 43 -3.29 -14.03 -15.77
N PHE A 44 -4.50 -13.70 -16.21
CA PHE A 44 -4.73 -12.77 -17.31
C PHE A 44 -5.04 -11.38 -16.72
N GLY A 45 -4.05 -10.53 -16.68
CA GLY A 45 -4.10 -9.25 -16.02
C GLY A 45 -3.16 -9.21 -14.81
N GLY A 46 -2.84 -8.02 -14.35
CA GLY A 46 -1.97 -7.82 -13.17
C GLY A 46 -2.68 -8.18 -11.87
N ALA A 47 -1.95 -8.67 -10.91
CA ALA A 47 -2.40 -8.73 -9.52
C ALA A 47 -2.06 -7.40 -8.83
N ASN A 48 -2.88 -6.97 -7.85
CA ASN A 48 -2.56 -5.82 -6.99
C ASN A 48 -1.43 -6.16 -6.00
N THR A 49 -0.29 -6.59 -6.55
CA THR A 49 0.90 -6.94 -5.78
C THR A 49 2.07 -6.04 -6.19
N PRO A 50 2.94 -5.68 -5.24
CA PRO A 50 2.90 -6.05 -3.82
C PRO A 50 1.76 -5.36 -3.06
N ASN A 51 1.24 -6.05 -2.05
CA ASN A 51 0.29 -5.49 -1.09
C ASN A 51 0.63 -5.97 0.33
N PHE A 52 0.25 -5.19 1.33
CA PHE A 52 0.51 -5.49 2.73
C PHE A 52 -0.55 -4.87 3.64
N PHE A 53 -0.70 -5.45 4.81
CA PHE A 53 -1.46 -4.90 5.92
C PHE A 53 -0.79 -5.24 7.24
N VAL A 54 -0.58 -4.24 8.08
CA VAL A 54 0.12 -4.33 9.36
C VAL A 54 -0.62 -3.56 10.44
N THR A 55 -0.44 -3.97 11.68
CA THR A 55 -1.03 -3.32 12.84
C THR A 55 0.04 -3.03 13.89
N ALA A 56 -0.29 -2.23 14.90
CA ALA A 56 0.57 -1.99 16.04
C ALA A 56 0.10 -2.84 17.24
N ASN A 57 1.02 -3.53 17.90
CA ASN A 57 0.75 -4.27 19.14
C ASN A 57 1.54 -3.72 20.35
N THR A 58 2.35 -2.72 20.15
CA THR A 58 3.17 -2.09 21.18
C THR A 58 2.97 -0.59 21.14
N SER A 59 2.52 0.00 22.24
CA SER A 59 2.41 1.44 22.37
C SER A 59 3.79 2.08 22.49
N GLN A 60 3.91 3.28 21.93
CA GLN A 60 5.08 4.12 22.02
C GLN A 60 4.66 5.53 22.47
N ASN A 61 5.43 6.12 23.36
CA ASN A 61 5.27 7.53 23.68
C ASN A 61 5.89 8.38 22.55
N ILE A 62 5.05 9.18 21.95
CA ILE A 62 5.42 10.14 20.91
C ILE A 62 5.76 11.45 21.60
N ALA A 63 6.99 11.91 21.43
CA ALA A 63 7.44 13.17 22.03
C ALA A 63 6.75 14.37 21.41
N ASN A 64 6.43 15.38 22.23
CA ASN A 64 5.87 16.65 21.77
C ASN A 64 6.80 17.34 20.76
N ALA A 65 6.23 17.97 19.75
CA ALA A 65 6.93 18.73 18.71
C ALA A 65 8.05 17.93 17.98
N THR A 66 7.90 16.60 17.90
CA THR A 66 8.88 15.72 17.28
C THR A 66 8.22 14.79 16.27
N THR A 67 8.72 14.75 15.04
CA THR A 67 8.26 13.80 14.02
C THR A 67 8.78 12.41 14.34
N THR A 68 7.89 11.48 14.62
CA THR A 68 8.20 10.13 15.09
C THR A 68 7.61 9.09 14.15
N ILE A 69 8.36 8.03 13.82
CA ILE A 69 7.82 6.89 13.05
C ILE A 69 6.84 6.11 13.93
N VAL A 70 5.66 5.82 13.40
CA VAL A 70 4.68 4.95 14.07
C VAL A 70 5.13 3.50 13.96
N PRO A 71 5.29 2.76 15.08
CA PRO A 71 5.82 1.40 15.07
C PRO A 71 4.72 0.37 14.75
N TYR A 72 4.35 0.25 13.48
CA TYR A 72 3.53 -0.88 13.04
C TYR A 72 4.43 -2.12 13.00
N ASN A 73 4.21 -3.07 13.90
CA ASN A 73 5.12 -4.17 14.16
C ASN A 73 4.49 -5.56 14.04
N THR A 74 3.21 -5.65 13.70
CA THR A 74 2.50 -6.91 13.51
C THR A 74 2.03 -7.02 12.06
N VAL A 75 2.68 -7.90 11.30
CA VAL A 75 2.31 -8.18 9.91
C VAL A 75 1.10 -9.12 9.90
N VAL A 76 -0.01 -8.67 9.31
CA VAL A 76 -1.20 -9.49 9.05
C VAL A 76 -1.02 -10.24 7.74
N TYR A 77 -0.63 -9.53 6.69
CA TYR A 77 -0.15 -10.11 5.44
C TYR A 77 0.83 -9.15 4.74
N ASP A 78 1.73 -9.73 3.96
CA ASP A 78 2.69 -9.02 3.12
C ASP A 78 3.11 -9.95 1.97
N THR A 79 2.62 -9.68 0.78
CA THR A 79 2.81 -10.56 -0.39
C THR A 79 4.22 -10.55 -0.96
N ALA A 80 5.05 -9.61 -0.55
CA ALA A 80 6.42 -9.45 -1.03
C ALA A 80 7.48 -9.61 0.06
N SER A 81 7.09 -9.87 1.31
CA SER A 81 7.99 -9.88 2.49
C SER A 81 8.83 -8.60 2.58
N ALA A 82 8.19 -7.45 2.28
CA ALA A 82 8.84 -6.16 2.12
C ALA A 82 8.61 -5.20 3.30
N PHE A 83 7.81 -5.61 4.28
CA PHE A 83 7.56 -4.84 5.49
C PHE A 83 8.58 -5.17 6.58
N GLY A 84 9.29 -4.14 7.04
CA GLY A 84 10.28 -4.23 8.10
C GLY A 84 10.72 -2.85 8.56
N SER A 85 11.42 -2.75 9.70
CA SER A 85 11.88 -1.45 10.23
C SER A 85 10.76 -0.41 10.38
N ASN A 86 9.55 -0.86 10.76
CA ASN A 86 8.33 -0.06 10.87
C ASN A 86 7.90 0.64 9.56
N GLY A 87 8.22 0.05 8.41
CA GLY A 87 7.86 0.59 7.10
C GLY A 87 7.85 -0.48 6.01
N PHE A 88 7.31 -0.11 4.87
CA PHE A 88 7.26 -0.94 3.67
C PHE A 88 8.38 -0.51 2.71
N THR A 89 9.32 -1.41 2.41
CA THR A 89 10.34 -1.17 1.40
C THR A 89 9.80 -1.56 0.03
N VAL A 90 9.71 -0.60 -0.89
CA VAL A 90 9.22 -0.87 -2.24
C VAL A 90 10.12 -1.88 -2.93
N PRO A 91 9.64 -3.09 -3.33
CA PRO A 91 10.50 -4.11 -3.91
C PRO A 91 11.17 -3.67 -5.21
N SER A 92 12.31 -4.29 -5.52
CA SER A 92 13.05 -4.04 -6.76
C SER A 92 12.16 -4.27 -7.99
N GLY A 93 12.18 -3.34 -8.94
CA GLY A 93 11.35 -3.38 -10.14
C GLY A 93 9.85 -3.07 -9.90
N GLN A 94 9.46 -2.76 -8.66
CA GLN A 94 8.07 -2.50 -8.29
C GLN A 94 7.78 -1.02 -7.99
N GLY A 95 8.65 -0.09 -8.41
CA GLY A 95 8.31 1.35 -8.37
C GLY A 95 7.04 1.67 -9.15
N GLY A 96 6.42 2.81 -8.88
CA GLY A 96 5.19 3.24 -9.53
C GLY A 96 4.15 3.76 -8.53
N LYS A 97 2.88 3.76 -8.94
CA LYS A 97 1.79 4.28 -8.10
C LYS A 97 1.31 3.24 -7.10
N TYR A 98 1.20 3.66 -5.86
CA TYR A 98 0.66 2.87 -4.75
C TYR A 98 -0.47 3.64 -4.08
N TYR A 99 -1.51 2.92 -3.68
CA TYR A 99 -2.48 3.40 -2.71
C TYR A 99 -2.03 2.98 -1.32
N PHE A 100 -1.85 3.97 -0.43
CA PHE A 100 -1.54 3.74 0.98
C PHE A 100 -2.69 4.25 1.85
N PHE A 101 -2.89 3.60 2.98
CA PHE A 101 -3.83 4.01 4.01
C PHE A 101 -3.27 3.67 5.39
N ALA A 102 -3.47 4.56 6.34
CA ALA A 102 -3.06 4.33 7.73
C ALA A 102 -4.03 5.01 8.70
N ARG A 103 -4.13 4.43 9.87
CA ARG A 103 -4.86 4.98 11.00
C ARG A 103 -4.01 4.89 12.25
N LEU A 104 -4.09 5.93 13.07
CA LEU A 104 -3.51 6.00 14.40
C LEU A 104 -4.56 6.54 15.37
N MET A 105 -4.89 5.75 16.38
CA MET A 105 -5.74 6.17 17.49
C MET A 105 -4.84 6.70 18.62
N GLY A 106 -4.84 8.01 18.83
CA GLY A 106 -4.11 8.64 19.94
C GLY A 106 -4.89 8.56 21.25
N GLN A 107 -4.17 8.48 22.37
CA GLN A 107 -4.75 8.46 23.70
C GLN A 107 -4.68 9.85 24.36
N PHE A 108 -5.77 10.33 24.95
CA PHE A 108 -5.86 11.54 25.77
C PHE A 108 -5.36 12.82 25.11
N TRP A 109 -5.82 13.10 23.90
CA TRP A 109 -5.46 14.29 23.13
C TRP A 109 -6.51 15.37 23.40
N ASP A 110 -6.20 16.38 24.24
CA ASP A 110 -7.24 17.15 24.93
C ASP A 110 -7.05 18.66 25.02
N ALA A 111 -6.29 19.34 24.19
CA ALA A 111 -6.17 20.78 24.34
C ALA A 111 -6.60 21.59 23.11
N SER A 112 -7.22 22.74 23.37
CA SER A 112 -7.60 23.71 22.34
C SER A 112 -6.37 24.34 21.70
N GLY A 113 -6.33 24.39 20.36
CA GLY A 113 -5.22 24.96 19.59
C GLY A 113 -4.07 23.99 19.32
N GLU A 114 -4.11 22.76 19.83
CA GLU A 114 -3.15 21.71 19.53
C GLU A 114 -3.55 20.96 18.26
N TYR A 115 -2.58 20.33 17.64
CA TYR A 115 -2.82 19.53 16.43
C TYR A 115 -1.88 18.33 16.33
N ALA A 116 -2.29 17.38 15.48
CA ALA A 116 -1.45 16.27 15.08
C ALA A 116 -1.45 16.09 13.56
N ASP A 117 -0.27 15.83 13.03
CA ASP A 117 -0.01 15.56 11.62
C ASP A 117 0.36 14.10 11.44
N LEU A 118 -0.53 13.32 10.83
CA LEU A 118 -0.19 11.98 10.35
C LEU A 118 0.29 12.10 8.90
N SER A 119 1.41 11.46 8.58
CA SER A 119 2.07 11.69 7.30
C SER A 119 2.61 10.40 6.68
N ILE A 120 2.50 10.31 5.36
CA ILE A 120 3.18 9.29 4.56
C ILE A 120 4.51 9.85 4.08
N PHE A 121 5.60 9.14 4.37
CA PHE A 121 6.95 9.49 3.95
C PHE A 121 7.51 8.44 2.99
N GLU A 122 8.23 8.90 1.97
CA GLU A 122 9.16 8.13 1.15
C GLU A 122 10.57 8.51 1.57
N GLY A 123 11.26 7.64 2.29
CA GLY A 123 12.53 7.95 2.90
C GLY A 123 12.44 9.16 3.86
N SER A 124 13.12 10.25 3.53
CA SER A 124 13.04 11.52 4.26
C SER A 124 11.99 12.50 3.73
N THR A 125 11.39 12.22 2.57
CA THR A 125 10.46 13.13 1.89
C THR A 125 9.03 12.88 2.34
N GLN A 126 8.37 13.90 2.88
CA GLN A 126 6.95 13.88 3.18
C GLN A 126 6.14 13.98 1.88
N LYS A 127 5.29 13.00 1.62
CA LYS A 127 4.47 12.92 0.40
C LYS A 127 3.05 13.42 0.62
N ILE A 128 2.44 13.01 1.72
CA ILE A 128 1.09 13.41 2.09
C ILE A 128 1.06 13.67 3.60
N VAL A 129 0.32 14.67 4.00
CA VAL A 129 0.05 14.97 5.41
C VAL A 129 -1.43 15.21 5.64
N LYS A 130 -1.95 14.65 6.73
CA LYS A 130 -3.28 14.94 7.27
C LYS A 130 -3.12 15.58 8.63
N ARG A 131 -3.53 16.84 8.73
CA ARG A 131 -3.61 17.56 10.01
C ARG A 131 -4.99 17.40 10.61
N ASN A 132 -5.02 17.04 11.87
CA ASN A 132 -6.19 17.15 12.74
C ASN A 132 -5.84 18.06 13.91
N GLY A 133 -6.76 18.96 14.25
CA GLY A 133 -6.57 19.89 15.35
C GLY A 133 -7.87 20.20 16.06
N GLY A 134 -7.75 20.78 17.25
CA GLY A 134 -8.85 21.47 17.87
C GLY A 134 -9.94 20.65 18.54
N TYR A 135 -9.65 19.47 19.09
CA TYR A 135 -10.62 18.79 19.94
C TYR A 135 -10.59 19.33 21.37
N ASN A 136 -11.72 19.78 21.87
CA ASN A 136 -11.94 20.13 23.28
C ASN A 136 -12.30 18.86 24.06
N ALA A 137 -11.53 18.59 25.10
CA ALA A 137 -11.77 17.67 26.20
C ALA A 137 -11.59 16.16 25.94
N GLY A 138 -10.60 15.61 26.58
CA GLY A 138 -10.47 14.26 27.12
C GLY A 138 -11.11 13.11 26.35
N GLY A 139 -10.48 12.63 25.27
CA GLY A 139 -10.97 11.49 24.54
C GLY A 139 -9.91 10.92 23.59
N ASP A 140 -10.20 9.73 23.06
CA ASP A 140 -9.38 9.13 22.02
C ASP A 140 -9.52 9.92 20.72
N PHE A 141 -8.41 10.10 20.04
CA PHE A 141 -8.32 10.87 18.82
C PHE A 141 -7.89 9.97 17.66
N SER A 142 -8.74 9.88 16.62
CA SER A 142 -8.42 9.13 15.42
C SER A 142 -7.83 10.04 14.34
N ASN A 143 -6.64 9.70 13.87
CA ASN A 143 -6.05 10.31 12.70
C ASN A 143 -5.91 9.28 11.59
N GLU A 144 -6.52 9.55 10.44
CA GLU A 144 -6.52 8.67 9.28
C GLU A 144 -5.92 9.41 8.08
N ILE A 145 -5.12 8.69 7.30
CA ILE A 145 -4.52 9.20 6.08
C ILE A 145 -4.62 8.16 4.98
N THR A 146 -5.01 8.62 3.80
CA THR A 146 -5.03 7.80 2.59
C THR A 146 -4.50 8.59 1.42
N GLY A 147 -3.95 7.92 0.41
CA GLY A 147 -3.59 8.58 -0.83
C GLY A 147 -2.85 7.70 -1.81
N VAL A 148 -2.83 8.19 -3.05
CA VAL A 148 -2.01 7.62 -4.11
C VAL A 148 -0.68 8.35 -4.16
N VAL A 149 0.41 7.60 -4.07
CA VAL A 149 1.77 8.14 -4.10
C VAL A 149 2.57 7.40 -5.17
N ASN A 150 3.25 8.16 -6.03
CA ASN A 150 4.26 7.59 -6.92
C ASN A 150 5.57 7.43 -6.15
N VAL A 151 6.08 6.20 -6.05
CA VAL A 151 7.23 5.83 -5.21
C VAL A 151 8.29 5.10 -6.01
N SER A 152 9.53 5.26 -5.58
CA SER A 152 10.70 4.64 -6.21
C SER A 152 10.97 3.25 -5.64
N ALA A 153 11.38 2.30 -6.47
CA ALA A 153 11.85 1.00 -6.02
C ALA A 153 13.04 1.15 -5.05
N GLY A 154 13.08 0.30 -4.03
CA GLY A 154 14.12 0.30 -3.00
C GLY A 154 13.94 1.35 -1.89
N THR A 155 12.93 2.23 -1.98
CA THR A 155 12.70 3.23 -0.93
C THR A 155 11.80 2.69 0.17
N LEU A 156 12.04 3.19 1.40
CA LEU A 156 11.25 2.84 2.59
C LEU A 156 10.07 3.82 2.72
N ILE A 157 8.86 3.28 2.78
CA ILE A 157 7.64 4.03 3.04
C ILE A 157 7.27 3.87 4.51
N THR A 158 7.16 5.00 5.22
CA THR A 158 6.82 5.02 6.65
C THR A 158 5.66 5.95 6.93
N ILE A 159 4.92 5.64 7.97
CA ILE A 159 3.95 6.56 8.56
C ILE A 159 4.62 7.25 9.73
N LYS A 160 4.55 8.58 9.73
CA LYS A 160 5.09 9.40 10.83
C LYS A 160 3.99 10.27 11.42
N ILE A 161 4.12 10.49 12.71
CA ILE A 161 3.25 11.38 13.49
C ILE A 161 4.06 12.54 14.08
N TYR A 162 3.49 13.72 14.05
CA TYR A 162 3.95 14.91 14.76
C TYR A 162 2.77 15.49 15.53
N HIS A 163 2.98 16.01 16.73
CA HIS A 163 1.93 16.69 17.49
C HIS A 163 2.46 17.82 18.38
N THR A 164 1.56 18.70 18.79
CA THR A 164 1.86 19.89 19.62
C THR A 164 1.17 19.82 20.99
N MET A 165 0.93 18.62 21.54
CA MET A 165 0.13 18.39 22.76
C MET A 165 0.86 18.75 24.08
N GLY A 166 1.95 19.51 24.04
CA GLY A 166 2.68 20.00 25.20
C GLY A 166 3.49 18.95 25.96
N GLN A 167 3.16 17.66 25.86
CA GLN A 167 3.81 16.54 26.52
C GLN A 167 3.80 15.30 25.63
N ALA A 168 4.58 14.26 25.99
CA ALA A 168 4.56 13.01 25.27
C ALA A 168 3.20 12.31 25.38
N ARG A 169 2.75 11.66 24.29
CA ARG A 169 1.46 11.01 24.18
C ARG A 169 1.60 9.58 23.63
N GLY A 170 0.83 8.66 24.20
CA GLY A 170 0.71 7.30 23.68
C GLY A 170 -0.36 7.18 22.60
N PHE A 171 -0.44 6.00 22.01
CA PHE A 171 -1.51 5.61 21.10
C PHE A 171 -2.06 4.23 21.45
N ASP A 172 -3.30 3.96 21.00
CA ASP A 172 -3.97 2.69 21.22
C ASP A 172 -3.36 1.62 20.31
N THR A 173 -3.04 0.47 20.90
CA THR A 173 -2.49 -0.70 20.20
C THR A 173 -3.54 -1.74 19.85
N ASN A 174 -4.82 -1.40 19.99
CA ASN A 174 -5.87 -2.26 19.45
C ASN A 174 -5.74 -2.32 17.93
N THR A 175 -5.60 -3.53 17.41
CA THR A 175 -5.32 -3.80 15.99
C THR A 175 -6.42 -3.31 15.04
N ASN A 176 -7.62 -3.05 15.56
CA ASN A 176 -8.71 -2.46 14.79
C ASN A 176 -8.60 -0.94 14.66
N PHE A 177 -7.77 -0.28 15.47
CA PHE A 177 -7.69 1.17 15.55
C PHE A 177 -6.36 1.74 15.03
N THR A 178 -5.29 0.93 15.07
CA THR A 178 -3.96 1.39 14.66
C THR A 178 -3.37 0.41 13.65
N TYR A 179 -3.41 0.82 12.37
CA TYR A 179 -3.02 -0.01 11.24
C TYR A 179 -2.41 0.81 10.09
N PHE A 180 -1.66 0.12 9.24
CA PHE A 180 -1.10 0.64 8.00
C PHE A 180 -1.17 -0.41 6.92
N GLY A 181 -1.49 0.00 5.71
CA GLY A 181 -1.53 -0.90 4.56
C GLY A 181 -1.37 -0.18 3.24
N GLY A 182 -1.20 -0.96 2.20
CA GLY A 182 -1.10 -0.44 0.86
C GLY A 182 -0.98 -1.52 -0.20
N PHE A 183 -1.17 -1.10 -1.45
CA PHE A 183 -1.03 -1.97 -2.61
C PHE A 183 -0.61 -1.17 -3.84
N LYS A 184 0.10 -1.86 -4.75
CA LYS A 184 0.46 -1.28 -6.04
C LYS A 184 -0.77 -1.16 -6.92
N ILE A 185 -0.94 -0.01 -7.55
CA ILE A 185 -1.96 0.19 -8.57
C ILE A 185 -1.47 -0.45 -9.87
N ILE A 186 -2.33 -1.22 -10.53
CA ILE A 186 -2.06 -1.78 -11.86
C ILE A 186 -2.11 -0.64 -12.87
N GLU A 187 -1.06 -0.50 -13.65
CA GLU A 187 -0.94 0.47 -14.74
C GLU A 187 -0.85 -0.24 -16.09
#